data_64136c503739437b1b43da05a7e31b61
#
_entry.id   64136c503739437b1b43da05a7e31b61
#
_cell.length_a   1.000
_cell.length_b   1.000
_cell.length_c   1.000
_cell.angle_alpha   90.00
_cell.angle_beta   90.00
_cell.angle_gamma   90.00
#
_symmetry.space_group_name_H-M   'P 1'
#
loop_
_entity.id
_entity.type
_entity.pdbx_description
1 polymer ?
#
loop_
_entity_poly.entity_id
_entity_poly.type
_entity_poly.pdbx_seq_one_letter_code
_entity_poly.pdbx_strand_id
1 'polypeptide(L)'
;MQTFQGLAVSDGLTVGPVVRIDRGAAGLHRIVCDPFRERALYEAAIVLAKDELNRLQQHACGQDADILMFQIALLEDESFTNEIGDYIAAGAGSAAAVERAEQIFAGRLKNVDDDYIRERSVDVCDACRRVVDILDGRPSRRLHLTEPSILAAELFYPSDLFGQAPGMILGLASETDSETSHAAIMARSMGIPAVFQLGKGVAAAAAGCRAVVDAEHAQLIIDPTAAQLRQVKARRQELQNSNALPDPLAAAPCRTRDGTPFVLLASAACAAPEAIQKAIQAGASGIGLLRTESVVIKELTEAQQVEAYKTCIKNSGGKPITVRTCDWAADDCGQWMDGMQTRMEEETTALTQLSALMQAAVEAPEGALQVLFPMVPDVDAWRTRMDQMKHCNESLKEKGLPFCGNLPVGCLIEIPAAALMAGEIIDAGADFLAVDLDDLVQYTCGVSRREKPTPADNPAVLRLVQDVMHAAQTRGVPLYLCGIMQKDLETMPAFMRIGVRNFCVESVHINTLKSILMQTEL
;
A
#
# COMPACT_ATOMS: atom_id res chain seq x y z
N MET A 1 -31.31 10.56 -17.56
CA MET A 1 -29.90 11.00 -17.69
C MET A 1 -29.66 12.15 -16.72
N GLN A 2 -28.74 11.99 -15.79
CA GLN A 2 -28.30 13.03 -14.86
C GLN A 2 -26.77 12.97 -14.76
N THR A 3 -26.12 14.12 -14.70
CA THR A 3 -24.67 14.23 -14.54
C THR A 3 -24.38 14.98 -13.25
N PHE A 4 -23.55 14.40 -12.41
CA PHE A 4 -23.10 14.96 -11.15
C PHE A 4 -21.61 15.23 -11.23
N GLN A 5 -21.19 16.40 -10.78
CA GLN A 5 -19.82 16.82 -10.74
C GLN A 5 -19.28 16.57 -9.35
N GLY A 6 -18.07 16.04 -9.27
CA GLY A 6 -17.39 15.75 -8.01
C GLY A 6 -15.89 16.02 -8.09
N LEU A 7 -15.11 15.27 -7.33
CA LEU A 7 -13.66 15.27 -7.29
C LEU A 7 -13.14 13.93 -7.81
N ALA A 8 -12.28 13.94 -8.82
CA ALA A 8 -11.60 12.73 -9.29
C ALA A 8 -10.56 12.31 -8.25
N VAL A 9 -10.65 11.06 -7.79
CA VAL A 9 -9.80 10.53 -6.72
C VAL A 9 -8.87 9.42 -7.20
N SER A 10 -9.35 8.65 -8.16
CA SER A 10 -8.58 7.60 -8.84
C SER A 10 -8.95 7.60 -10.31
N ASP A 11 -7.94 7.67 -11.16
CA ASP A 11 -8.09 7.84 -12.59
C ASP A 11 -8.83 6.68 -13.28
N GLY A 12 -9.42 7.00 -14.42
CA GLY A 12 -10.01 6.02 -15.31
C GLY A 12 -11.46 6.30 -15.70
N LEU A 13 -11.98 5.42 -16.55
CA LEU A 13 -13.31 5.53 -17.11
C LEU A 13 -13.98 4.15 -17.10
N THR A 14 -15.14 4.05 -16.46
CA THR A 14 -15.86 2.78 -16.36
C THR A 14 -17.37 2.96 -16.54
N VAL A 15 -18.02 1.86 -16.90
CA VAL A 15 -19.49 1.79 -17.02
C VAL A 15 -19.99 0.47 -16.46
N GLY A 16 -21.02 0.53 -15.64
CA GLY A 16 -21.61 -0.67 -15.03
C GLY A 16 -22.94 -0.40 -14.35
N PRO A 17 -23.60 -1.47 -13.89
CA PRO A 17 -24.72 -1.33 -12.96
C PRO A 17 -24.25 -0.71 -11.65
N VAL A 18 -25.13 0.05 -11.01
CA VAL A 18 -24.81 0.69 -9.73
C VAL A 18 -25.45 -0.08 -8.57
N VAL A 19 -24.63 -0.50 -7.64
CA VAL A 19 -25.06 -1.05 -6.36
C VAL A 19 -24.89 0.03 -5.30
N ARG A 20 -26.01 0.44 -4.70
CA ARG A 20 -25.98 1.38 -3.57
C ARG A 20 -25.65 0.62 -2.30
N ILE A 21 -24.70 1.15 -1.54
CA ILE A 21 -24.46 0.72 -0.17
C ILE A 21 -25.47 1.43 0.72
N ASP A 22 -26.49 0.69 1.14
CA ASP A 22 -27.52 1.21 2.05
C ASP A 22 -27.22 0.75 3.47
N ARG A 23 -27.00 1.70 4.35
CA ARG A 23 -26.71 1.40 5.76
C ARG A 23 -27.99 1.22 6.60
N GLY A 24 -29.17 1.37 5.98
CA GLY A 24 -30.46 1.27 6.65
C GLY A 24 -30.65 2.35 7.72
N ALA A 25 -31.89 2.73 8.01
CA ALA A 25 -32.18 3.49 9.22
C ALA A 25 -31.75 2.70 10.46
N ALA A 26 -31.30 3.41 11.50
CA ALA A 26 -31.05 2.83 12.81
C ALA A 26 -32.20 1.89 13.16
N GLY A 27 -31.89 0.65 13.53
CA GLY A 27 -32.92 -0.36 13.77
C GLY A 27 -33.89 0.11 14.85
N LEU A 28 -35.11 -0.39 14.79
CA LEU A 28 -36.04 -0.29 15.93
C LEU A 28 -35.43 -1.08 17.08
N HIS A 29 -34.61 -0.40 17.91
CA HIS A 29 -33.98 -1.04 19.05
C HIS A 29 -35.04 -1.58 20.00
N ARG A 30 -34.84 -2.83 20.42
CA ARG A 30 -35.72 -3.49 21.38
C ARG A 30 -35.95 -2.59 22.59
N ILE A 31 -37.18 -2.49 23.03
CA ILE A 31 -37.50 -1.96 24.35
C ILE A 31 -36.82 -2.81 25.40
N VAL A 32 -36.05 -2.17 26.25
CA VAL A 32 -35.19 -2.75 27.29
C VAL A 32 -35.90 -3.86 28.07
N CYS A 33 -35.19 -4.98 28.26
CA CYS A 33 -35.76 -6.09 29.00
C CYS A 33 -34.99 -6.41 30.30
N ASP A 34 -33.67 -6.52 30.25
CA ASP A 34 -32.85 -6.94 31.40
C ASP A 34 -31.40 -6.56 31.14
N PRO A 35 -30.78 -5.71 31.99
CA PRO A 35 -29.39 -5.31 31.82
C PRO A 35 -28.39 -6.47 31.78
N PHE A 36 -28.62 -7.54 32.53
CA PHE A 36 -27.75 -8.73 32.51
C PHE A 36 -27.80 -9.45 31.16
N ARG A 37 -29.00 -9.57 30.61
CA ARG A 37 -29.19 -10.18 29.29
C ARG A 37 -28.59 -9.32 28.18
N GLU A 38 -28.81 -8.02 28.23
CA GLU A 38 -28.26 -7.07 27.24
C GLU A 38 -26.72 -7.08 27.29
N ARG A 39 -26.13 -7.13 28.49
CA ARG A 39 -24.69 -7.27 28.65
C ARG A 39 -24.15 -8.55 28.06
N ALA A 40 -24.79 -9.69 28.32
CA ALA A 40 -24.38 -10.98 27.74
C ALA A 40 -24.48 -11.00 26.21
N LEU A 41 -25.52 -10.35 25.64
CA LEU A 41 -25.67 -10.20 24.19
C LEU A 41 -24.55 -9.33 23.61
N TYR A 42 -24.20 -8.22 24.26
CA TYR A 42 -23.10 -7.35 23.86
C TYR A 42 -21.76 -8.08 23.89
N GLU A 43 -21.44 -8.76 25.00
CA GLU A 43 -20.19 -9.53 25.14
C GLU A 43 -20.06 -10.61 24.06
N ALA A 44 -21.14 -11.31 23.74
CA ALA A 44 -21.16 -12.29 22.67
C ALA A 44 -20.96 -11.64 21.29
N ALA A 45 -21.58 -10.47 21.06
CA ALA A 45 -21.43 -9.74 19.80
C ALA A 45 -20.01 -9.23 19.58
N ILE A 46 -19.34 -8.74 20.65
CA ILE A 46 -17.92 -8.33 20.59
C ILE A 46 -17.01 -9.48 20.18
N VAL A 47 -17.20 -10.67 20.78
CA VAL A 47 -16.42 -11.85 20.42
C VAL A 47 -16.59 -12.19 18.93
N LEU A 48 -17.83 -12.21 18.44
CA LEU A 48 -18.11 -12.49 17.03
C LEU A 48 -17.55 -11.43 16.09
N ALA A 49 -17.67 -10.14 16.47
CA ALA A 49 -17.12 -9.04 15.68
C ALA A 49 -15.59 -9.13 15.57
N LYS A 50 -14.90 -9.42 16.67
CA LYS A 50 -13.45 -9.63 16.69
C LYS A 50 -13.03 -10.83 15.85
N ASP A 51 -13.75 -11.96 15.94
CA ASP A 51 -13.48 -13.13 15.11
C ASP A 51 -13.61 -12.82 13.61
N GLU A 52 -14.60 -12.01 13.23
CA GLU A 52 -14.74 -11.58 11.84
C GLU A 52 -13.59 -10.65 11.40
N LEU A 53 -13.21 -9.68 12.25
CA LEU A 53 -12.11 -8.77 11.98
C LEU A 53 -10.77 -9.51 11.87
N ASN A 54 -10.50 -10.45 12.77
CA ASN A 54 -9.30 -11.28 12.72
C ASN A 54 -9.21 -12.10 11.43
N ARG A 55 -10.33 -12.66 10.96
CA ARG A 55 -10.37 -13.39 9.67
C ARG A 55 -10.09 -12.47 8.47
N LEU A 56 -10.58 -11.23 8.51
CA LEU A 56 -10.30 -10.24 7.47
C LEU A 56 -8.82 -9.83 7.52
N GLN A 57 -8.27 -9.63 8.71
CA GLN A 57 -6.88 -9.25 8.92
C GLN A 57 -5.90 -10.29 8.35
N GLN A 58 -6.22 -11.59 8.44
CA GLN A 58 -5.42 -12.66 7.84
C GLN A 58 -5.21 -12.51 6.32
N HIS A 59 -6.05 -11.74 5.65
CA HIS A 59 -6.02 -11.53 4.20
C HIS A 59 -5.72 -10.08 3.80
N ALA A 60 -5.64 -9.18 4.77
CA ALA A 60 -5.34 -7.77 4.57
C ALA A 60 -3.83 -7.51 4.59
N CYS A 61 -3.37 -6.45 3.93
CA CYS A 61 -1.98 -6.04 3.86
C CYS A 61 -1.87 -4.51 3.93
N GLY A 62 -0.75 -4.01 4.48
CA GLY A 62 -0.50 -2.57 4.54
C GLY A 62 -1.59 -1.83 5.33
N GLN A 63 -2.03 -0.69 4.84
CA GLN A 63 -3.03 0.16 5.52
C GLN A 63 -4.35 -0.55 5.82
N ASP A 64 -4.75 -1.53 5.03
CA ASP A 64 -5.95 -2.32 5.28
C ASP A 64 -5.82 -3.13 6.59
N ALA A 65 -4.64 -3.68 6.86
CA ALA A 65 -4.35 -4.39 8.09
C ALA A 65 -4.35 -3.45 9.30
N ASP A 66 -3.81 -2.22 9.16
CA ASP A 66 -3.80 -1.20 10.21
C ASP A 66 -5.20 -0.75 10.61
N ILE A 67 -6.10 -0.61 9.63
CA ILE A 67 -7.50 -0.27 9.88
C ILE A 67 -8.18 -1.36 10.71
N LEU A 68 -8.02 -2.61 10.29
CA LEU A 68 -8.61 -3.76 10.97
C LEU A 68 -8.04 -3.91 12.38
N MET A 69 -6.73 -3.71 12.55
CA MET A 69 -6.08 -3.73 13.86
C MET A 69 -6.60 -2.63 14.79
N PHE A 70 -6.77 -1.41 14.27
CA PHE A 70 -7.38 -0.32 15.04
C PHE A 70 -8.81 -0.67 15.48
N GLN A 71 -9.61 -1.27 14.58
CA GLN A 71 -10.97 -1.70 14.91
C GLN A 71 -10.98 -2.78 16.01
N ILE A 72 -10.06 -3.75 15.96
CA ILE A 72 -9.91 -4.77 17.00
C ILE A 72 -9.51 -4.13 18.33
N ALA A 73 -8.48 -3.26 18.31
CA ALA A 73 -8.00 -2.55 19.51
C ALA A 73 -9.11 -1.69 20.14
N LEU A 74 -9.93 -1.01 19.34
CA LEU A 74 -11.08 -0.25 19.82
C LEU A 74 -12.09 -1.15 20.55
N LEU A 75 -12.39 -2.32 20.00
CA LEU A 75 -13.32 -3.27 20.62
C LEU A 75 -12.74 -3.94 21.88
N GLU A 76 -11.45 -3.82 22.13
CA GLU A 76 -10.75 -4.28 23.33
C GLU A 76 -10.48 -3.17 24.34
N ASP A 77 -10.64 -1.89 23.94
CA ASP A 77 -10.38 -0.75 24.81
C ASP A 77 -11.33 -0.72 26.01
N GLU A 78 -10.72 -0.68 27.21
CA GLU A 78 -11.49 -0.70 28.46
C GLU A 78 -12.38 0.53 28.61
N SER A 79 -11.95 1.69 28.16
CA SER A 79 -12.76 2.92 28.27
C SER A 79 -13.96 2.87 27.33
N PHE A 80 -13.80 2.32 26.14
CA PHE A 80 -14.88 2.11 25.19
C PHE A 80 -15.89 1.07 25.68
N THR A 81 -15.42 -0.08 26.14
CA THR A 81 -16.28 -1.17 26.61
C THR A 81 -16.98 -0.85 27.93
N ASN A 82 -16.34 -0.10 28.84
CA ASN A 82 -16.94 0.36 30.08
C ASN A 82 -18.04 1.39 29.83
N GLU A 83 -17.83 2.37 28.93
CA GLU A 83 -18.85 3.36 28.54
C GLU A 83 -20.12 2.66 28.03
N ILE A 84 -19.99 1.62 27.18
CA ILE A 84 -21.13 0.83 26.70
C ILE A 84 -21.79 0.07 27.87
N GLY A 85 -20.97 -0.54 28.75
CA GLY A 85 -21.46 -1.24 29.94
C GLY A 85 -22.28 -0.35 30.86
N ASP A 86 -21.86 0.91 31.05
CA ASP A 86 -22.55 1.90 31.85
C ASP A 86 -23.92 2.28 31.25
N TYR A 87 -24.01 2.43 29.91
CA TYR A 87 -25.31 2.66 29.25
C TYR A 87 -26.25 1.47 29.39
N ILE A 88 -25.72 0.24 29.25
CA ILE A 88 -26.52 -0.98 29.46
C ILE A 88 -27.01 -1.06 30.92
N ALA A 89 -26.14 -0.79 31.90
CA ALA A 89 -26.50 -0.75 33.31
C ALA A 89 -27.56 0.33 33.63
N ALA A 90 -27.52 1.46 32.91
CA ALA A 90 -28.52 2.53 32.99
C ALA A 90 -29.85 2.18 32.28
N GLY A 91 -29.97 0.96 31.70
CA GLY A 91 -31.17 0.47 31.08
C GLY A 91 -31.27 0.66 29.56
N ALA A 92 -30.20 0.99 28.88
CA ALA A 92 -30.18 1.01 27.41
C ALA A 92 -30.10 -0.43 26.85
N GLY A 93 -30.73 -0.67 25.70
CA GLY A 93 -30.47 -1.90 24.93
C GLY A 93 -29.07 -1.89 24.39
N SER A 94 -28.47 -3.07 24.22
CA SER A 94 -27.05 -3.24 23.81
C SER A 94 -26.71 -2.51 22.49
N ALA A 95 -27.56 -2.60 21.47
CA ALA A 95 -27.32 -1.90 20.20
C ALA A 95 -27.36 -0.36 20.37
N ALA A 96 -28.34 0.17 21.14
CA ALA A 96 -28.46 1.61 21.44
C ALA A 96 -27.27 2.11 22.27
N ALA A 97 -26.73 1.27 23.17
CA ALA A 97 -25.55 1.60 23.97
C ALA A 97 -24.31 1.72 23.09
N VAL A 98 -24.11 0.81 22.13
CA VAL A 98 -23.01 0.86 21.15
C VAL A 98 -23.13 2.12 20.28
N GLU A 99 -24.31 2.44 19.76
CA GLU A 99 -24.53 3.66 18.94
C GLU A 99 -24.25 4.96 19.73
N ARG A 100 -24.57 4.99 21.03
CA ARG A 100 -24.23 6.13 21.89
C ARG A 100 -22.72 6.27 22.08
N ALA A 101 -22.02 5.19 22.35
CA ALA A 101 -20.57 5.18 22.48
C ALA A 101 -19.91 5.60 21.16
N GLU A 102 -20.38 5.08 20.01
CA GLU A 102 -19.96 5.50 18.68
C GLU A 102 -20.01 7.03 18.52
N GLN A 103 -21.16 7.64 18.82
CA GLN A 103 -21.35 9.08 18.67
C GLN A 103 -20.34 9.89 19.50
N ILE A 104 -20.01 9.43 20.70
CA ILE A 104 -19.05 10.09 21.59
C ILE A 104 -17.63 9.92 21.07
N PHE A 105 -17.21 8.68 20.81
CA PHE A 105 -15.83 8.38 20.40
C PHE A 105 -15.52 8.92 19.00
N ALA A 106 -16.40 8.67 18.02
CA ALA A 106 -16.24 9.24 16.69
C ALA A 106 -16.33 10.77 16.70
N GLY A 107 -17.22 11.35 17.54
CA GLY A 107 -17.34 12.80 17.71
C GLY A 107 -16.08 13.43 18.29
N ARG A 108 -15.41 12.78 19.24
CA ARG A 108 -14.12 13.25 19.78
C ARG A 108 -13.06 13.30 18.68
N LEU A 109 -12.93 12.24 17.85
CA LEU A 109 -11.96 12.17 16.77
C LEU A 109 -12.24 13.20 15.67
N LYS A 110 -13.51 13.44 15.32
CA LYS A 110 -13.91 14.45 14.31
C LYS A 110 -13.52 15.88 14.67
N ASN A 111 -13.36 16.18 15.97
CA ASN A 111 -13.04 17.51 16.46
C ASN A 111 -11.52 17.75 16.65
N VAL A 112 -10.67 16.79 16.31
CA VAL A 112 -9.22 16.96 16.37
C VAL A 112 -8.74 17.68 15.12
N ASP A 113 -7.78 18.59 15.27
CA ASP A 113 -7.19 19.35 14.16
C ASP A 113 -6.04 18.56 13.49
N ASP A 114 -6.34 17.31 13.15
CA ASP A 114 -5.45 16.37 12.45
C ASP A 114 -6.31 15.52 11.52
N ASP A 115 -6.07 15.58 10.23
CA ASP A 115 -6.87 14.91 9.21
C ASP A 115 -6.83 13.38 9.37
N TYR A 116 -5.68 12.82 9.73
CA TYR A 116 -5.52 11.38 9.94
C TYR A 116 -6.33 10.88 11.14
N ILE A 117 -6.26 11.61 12.27
CA ILE A 117 -7.05 11.25 13.46
C ILE A 117 -8.55 11.44 13.17
N ARG A 118 -8.89 12.45 12.39
CA ARG A 118 -10.29 12.72 11.99
C ARG A 118 -10.85 11.58 11.14
N GLU A 119 -10.04 11.00 10.23
CA GLU A 119 -10.47 9.87 9.42
C GLU A 119 -10.68 8.60 10.24
N ARG A 120 -9.94 8.39 11.34
CA ARG A 120 -10.18 7.27 12.28
C ARG A 120 -11.61 7.28 12.88
N SER A 121 -12.31 8.40 12.82
CA SER A 121 -13.72 8.43 13.21
C SER A 121 -14.61 7.52 12.35
N VAL A 122 -14.22 7.29 11.08
CA VAL A 122 -14.91 6.37 10.15
C VAL A 122 -14.68 4.93 10.58
N ASP A 123 -13.47 4.61 11.04
CA ASP A 123 -13.12 3.26 11.52
C ASP A 123 -13.88 2.91 12.80
N VAL A 124 -14.07 3.88 13.70
CA VAL A 124 -14.94 3.73 14.89
C VAL A 124 -16.37 3.41 14.47
N CYS A 125 -16.91 4.16 13.50
CA CYS A 125 -18.27 3.92 13.01
C CYS A 125 -18.40 2.53 12.35
N ASP A 126 -17.40 2.09 11.60
CA ASP A 126 -17.40 0.78 10.94
C ASP A 126 -17.38 -0.37 11.96
N ALA A 127 -16.50 -0.29 12.99
CA ALA A 127 -16.41 -1.27 14.06
C ALA A 127 -17.73 -1.35 14.87
N CYS A 128 -18.28 -0.20 15.27
CA CYS A 128 -19.54 -0.14 16.01
C CYS A 128 -20.70 -0.70 15.19
N ARG A 129 -20.75 -0.37 13.90
CA ARG A 129 -21.78 -0.86 13.00
C ARG A 129 -21.79 -2.39 12.90
N ARG A 130 -20.59 -3.00 12.84
CA ARG A 130 -20.45 -4.46 12.84
C ARG A 130 -21.07 -5.07 14.08
N VAL A 131 -20.79 -4.51 15.26
CA VAL A 131 -21.35 -4.99 16.53
C VAL A 131 -22.89 -4.83 16.54
N VAL A 132 -23.41 -3.70 16.08
CA VAL A 132 -24.87 -3.45 16.00
C VAL A 132 -25.53 -4.42 15.03
N ASP A 133 -24.96 -4.69 13.86
CA ASP A 133 -25.53 -5.65 12.90
C ASP A 133 -25.59 -7.07 13.47
N ILE A 134 -24.58 -7.49 14.25
CA ILE A 134 -24.61 -8.77 14.97
C ILE A 134 -25.72 -8.80 16.03
N LEU A 135 -25.84 -7.73 16.82
CA LEU A 135 -26.86 -7.61 17.86
C LEU A 135 -28.29 -7.62 17.29
N ASP A 136 -28.49 -7.02 16.13
CA ASP A 136 -29.76 -7.02 15.41
C ASP A 136 -30.06 -8.33 14.67
N GLY A 137 -29.15 -9.29 14.72
CA GLY A 137 -29.25 -10.56 13.99
C GLY A 137 -29.23 -10.37 12.48
N ARG A 138 -28.67 -9.28 12.02
CA ARG A 138 -28.47 -9.05 10.59
C ARG A 138 -27.28 -9.89 10.13
N PRO A 139 -27.38 -10.57 8.97
CA PRO A 139 -26.20 -11.22 8.43
C PRO A 139 -25.11 -10.17 8.22
N SER A 140 -23.86 -10.56 8.53
CA SER A 140 -22.69 -9.73 8.18
C SER A 140 -22.93 -9.15 6.77
N ARG A 141 -23.03 -7.84 6.66
CA ARG A 141 -23.34 -7.15 5.39
C ARG A 141 -22.11 -7.14 4.49
N ARG A 142 -21.48 -8.31 4.31
CA ARG A 142 -20.54 -8.45 3.24
C ARG A 142 -21.29 -8.17 1.95
N LEU A 143 -20.90 -7.12 1.30
CA LEU A 143 -21.37 -6.82 -0.04
C LEU A 143 -21.02 -8.02 -0.93
N HIS A 144 -22.01 -8.81 -1.31
CA HIS A 144 -21.83 -9.89 -2.27
C HIS A 144 -22.27 -9.39 -3.64
N LEU A 145 -21.30 -8.94 -4.42
CA LEU A 145 -21.53 -8.59 -5.80
C LEU A 145 -21.71 -9.87 -6.61
N THR A 146 -22.84 -10.00 -7.29
CA THR A 146 -23.13 -11.10 -8.21
C THR A 146 -22.63 -10.84 -9.62
N GLU A 147 -22.36 -9.59 -9.95
CA GLU A 147 -21.81 -9.12 -11.22
C GLU A 147 -20.91 -7.90 -10.99
N PRO A 148 -19.94 -7.65 -11.88
CA PRO A 148 -19.12 -6.46 -11.81
C PRO A 148 -19.95 -5.17 -11.78
N SER A 149 -19.79 -4.35 -10.72
CA SER A 149 -20.68 -3.22 -10.43
C SER A 149 -19.92 -1.97 -9.98
N ILE A 150 -20.51 -0.81 -10.19
CA ILE A 150 -20.11 0.45 -9.61
C ILE A 150 -20.74 0.53 -8.21
N LEU A 151 -19.95 0.87 -7.21
CA LEU A 151 -20.47 1.09 -5.86
C LEU A 151 -20.78 2.57 -5.64
N ALA A 152 -21.94 2.86 -5.06
CA ALA A 152 -22.34 4.21 -4.68
C ALA A 152 -22.73 4.26 -3.21
N ALA A 153 -22.17 5.21 -2.46
CA ALA A 153 -22.40 5.39 -1.04
C ALA A 153 -22.49 6.88 -0.65
N GLU A 154 -23.10 7.18 0.49
CA GLU A 154 -22.96 8.49 1.11
C GLU A 154 -21.51 8.71 1.56
N LEU A 155 -20.95 7.71 2.23
CA LEU A 155 -19.58 7.61 2.71
C LEU A 155 -19.19 6.13 2.67
N PHE A 156 -18.01 5.78 2.18
CA PHE A 156 -17.52 4.41 2.22
C PHE A 156 -16.90 4.08 3.57
N TYR A 157 -17.18 2.90 4.08
CA TYR A 157 -16.42 2.29 5.17
C TYR A 157 -15.40 1.32 4.60
N PRO A 158 -14.27 1.10 5.29
CA PRO A 158 -13.29 0.11 4.84
C PRO A 158 -13.91 -1.27 4.57
N SER A 159 -14.84 -1.71 5.44
CA SER A 159 -15.52 -3.00 5.29
C SER A 159 -16.39 -3.14 4.03
N ASP A 160 -16.78 -2.04 3.40
CA ASP A 160 -17.56 -2.06 2.15
C ASP A 160 -16.71 -2.55 0.96
N LEU A 161 -15.40 -2.36 1.03
CA LEU A 161 -14.46 -2.64 -0.06
C LEU A 161 -13.68 -3.95 0.15
N PHE A 162 -13.55 -4.39 1.42
CA PHE A 162 -12.80 -5.61 1.75
C PHE A 162 -13.46 -6.90 1.23
N GLY A 163 -12.62 -7.85 0.82
CA GLY A 163 -13.04 -9.22 0.50
C GLY A 163 -13.79 -9.38 -0.82
N GLN A 164 -13.81 -8.35 -1.66
CA GLN A 164 -14.36 -8.47 -3.01
C GLN A 164 -13.36 -9.15 -3.95
N ALA A 165 -13.87 -10.03 -4.82
CA ALA A 165 -13.02 -10.65 -5.83
C ALA A 165 -12.46 -9.58 -6.81
N PRO A 166 -11.23 -9.72 -7.29
CA PRO A 166 -10.65 -8.80 -8.27
C PRO A 166 -11.57 -8.60 -9.49
N GLY A 167 -11.78 -7.33 -9.87
CA GLY A 167 -12.62 -6.96 -11.01
C GLY A 167 -14.14 -6.91 -10.74
N MET A 168 -14.60 -7.22 -9.53
CA MET A 168 -16.01 -7.09 -9.17
C MET A 168 -16.42 -5.64 -8.89
N ILE A 169 -15.52 -4.82 -8.37
CA ILE A 169 -15.73 -3.38 -8.23
C ILE A 169 -15.23 -2.69 -9.49
N LEU A 170 -16.12 -2.12 -10.26
CA LEU A 170 -15.79 -1.40 -11.51
C LEU A 170 -15.44 0.06 -11.27
N GLY A 171 -16.01 0.69 -10.25
CA GLY A 171 -15.79 2.10 -9.92
C GLY A 171 -16.46 2.47 -8.61
N LEU A 172 -16.02 3.60 -8.03
CA LEU A 172 -16.55 4.13 -6.78
C LEU A 172 -17.16 5.53 -7.00
N ALA A 173 -18.31 5.77 -6.38
CA ALA A 173 -18.99 7.06 -6.39
C ALA A 173 -19.46 7.41 -4.97
N SER A 174 -18.93 8.47 -4.38
CA SER A 174 -19.27 8.90 -3.01
C SER A 174 -19.84 10.29 -2.95
N GLU A 175 -20.80 10.50 -2.03
CA GLU A 175 -21.38 11.82 -1.80
C GLU A 175 -20.45 12.74 -1.00
N THR A 176 -19.70 12.21 -0.02
CA THR A 176 -18.99 13.02 0.99
C THR A 176 -17.53 12.64 1.26
N ASP A 177 -17.03 11.50 0.75
CA ASP A 177 -15.63 11.09 0.98
C ASP A 177 -14.62 12.13 0.50
N SER A 178 -13.50 12.23 1.21
CA SER A 178 -12.37 13.09 0.85
C SER A 178 -11.39 12.38 -0.10
N GLU A 179 -10.49 13.15 -0.72
CA GLU A 179 -9.39 12.60 -1.52
C GLU A 179 -8.33 11.86 -0.70
N THR A 180 -8.31 12.08 0.62
CA THR A 180 -7.40 11.46 1.59
C THR A 180 -8.05 10.27 2.30
N SER A 181 -9.35 10.03 2.10
CA SER A 181 -10.08 8.94 2.77
C SER A 181 -9.51 7.56 2.46
N HIS A 182 -9.71 6.60 3.36
CA HIS A 182 -9.31 5.21 3.14
C HIS A 182 -9.89 4.64 1.84
N ALA A 183 -11.14 4.98 1.50
CA ALA A 183 -11.75 4.58 0.22
C ALA A 183 -10.99 5.14 -0.99
N ALA A 184 -10.47 6.37 -0.88
CA ALA A 184 -9.65 7.00 -1.92
C ALA A 184 -8.32 6.26 -2.13
N ILE A 185 -7.66 5.93 -1.02
CA ILE A 185 -6.39 5.20 -1.04
C ILE A 185 -6.60 3.80 -1.63
N MET A 186 -7.63 3.10 -1.20
CA MET A 186 -7.98 1.78 -1.73
C MET A 186 -8.31 1.83 -3.22
N ALA A 187 -9.09 2.82 -3.67
CA ALA A 187 -9.42 2.99 -5.08
C ALA A 187 -8.16 3.14 -5.94
N ARG A 188 -7.20 3.97 -5.48
CA ARG A 188 -5.91 4.15 -6.17
C ARG A 188 -5.07 2.88 -6.19
N SER A 189 -4.96 2.19 -5.05
CA SER A 189 -4.17 0.95 -4.96
C SER A 189 -4.74 -0.17 -5.82
N MET A 190 -6.07 -0.24 -5.94
CA MET A 190 -6.78 -1.22 -6.78
C MET A 190 -6.88 -0.79 -8.25
N GLY A 191 -6.50 0.45 -8.59
CA GLY A 191 -6.65 1.02 -9.94
C GLY A 191 -8.12 1.13 -10.38
N ILE A 192 -9.03 1.41 -9.45
CA ILE A 192 -10.47 1.52 -9.69
C ILE A 192 -10.84 2.99 -9.88
N PRO A 193 -11.49 3.38 -10.99
CA PRO A 193 -11.96 4.75 -11.19
C PRO A 193 -12.87 5.22 -10.05
N ALA A 194 -12.58 6.38 -9.47
CA ALA A 194 -13.34 6.91 -8.34
C ALA A 194 -13.60 8.41 -8.45
N VAL A 195 -14.86 8.80 -8.22
CA VAL A 195 -15.30 10.19 -8.15
C VAL A 195 -16.07 10.40 -6.85
N PHE A 196 -15.58 11.31 -6.02
CA PHE A 196 -16.09 11.61 -4.70
C PHE A 196 -16.66 13.03 -4.62
N GLN A 197 -17.26 13.39 -3.49
CA GLN A 197 -17.88 14.72 -3.27
C GLN A 197 -18.97 15.07 -4.30
N LEU A 198 -19.73 14.05 -4.71
CA LEU A 198 -20.80 14.20 -5.70
C LEU A 198 -22.03 14.93 -5.19
N GLY A 199 -22.11 15.19 -3.87
CA GLY A 199 -23.24 15.83 -3.23
C GLY A 199 -24.33 14.85 -2.75
N LYS A 200 -25.17 15.33 -1.83
CA LYS A 200 -26.19 14.51 -1.16
C LYS A 200 -27.25 13.96 -2.11
N GLY A 201 -27.64 12.72 -1.88
CA GLY A 201 -28.72 12.05 -2.61
C GLY A 201 -28.29 11.37 -3.91
N VAL A 202 -27.04 11.51 -4.32
CA VAL A 202 -26.54 10.93 -5.59
C VAL A 202 -26.50 9.40 -5.52
N ALA A 203 -26.07 8.83 -4.40
CA ALA A 203 -26.06 7.39 -4.21
C ALA A 203 -27.47 6.77 -4.29
N ALA A 204 -28.48 7.48 -3.76
CA ALA A 204 -29.87 7.06 -3.86
C ALA A 204 -30.42 7.21 -5.28
N ALA A 205 -30.07 8.28 -5.98
CA ALA A 205 -30.46 8.50 -7.37
C ALA A 205 -29.83 7.48 -8.35
N ALA A 206 -28.62 7.01 -8.05
CA ALA A 206 -27.89 6.05 -8.87
C ALA A 206 -28.28 4.58 -8.61
N ALA A 207 -28.99 4.29 -7.52
CA ALA A 207 -29.30 2.93 -7.09
C ALA A 207 -30.07 2.14 -8.16
N GLY A 208 -29.54 0.98 -8.57
CA GLY A 208 -30.15 0.11 -9.57
C GLY A 208 -30.10 0.64 -11.02
N CYS A 209 -29.54 1.82 -11.24
CA CYS A 209 -29.31 2.39 -12.57
C CYS A 209 -28.02 1.86 -13.19
N ARG A 210 -27.84 2.14 -14.48
CA ARG A 210 -26.53 2.03 -15.12
C ARG A 210 -25.84 3.40 -15.07
N ALA A 211 -24.57 3.42 -14.72
CA ALA A 211 -23.83 4.68 -14.66
C ALA A 211 -22.45 4.58 -15.32
N VAL A 212 -21.89 5.75 -15.60
CA VAL A 212 -20.49 5.95 -15.99
C VAL A 212 -19.79 6.70 -14.86
N VAL A 213 -18.68 6.17 -14.36
CA VAL A 213 -17.71 6.90 -13.54
C VAL A 213 -16.64 7.40 -14.50
N ASP A 214 -16.57 8.70 -14.67
CA ASP A 214 -15.62 9.40 -15.54
C ASP A 214 -14.69 10.26 -14.66
N ALA A 215 -13.56 9.68 -14.27
CA ALA A 215 -12.58 10.38 -13.45
C ALA A 215 -11.76 11.41 -14.27
N GLU A 216 -11.67 11.26 -15.61
CA GLU A 216 -11.01 12.28 -16.47
C GLU A 216 -11.72 13.64 -16.38
N HIS A 217 -13.06 13.62 -16.20
CA HIS A 217 -13.88 14.83 -16.10
C HIS A 217 -14.49 15.02 -14.70
N ALA A 218 -14.07 14.20 -13.71
CA ALA A 218 -14.55 14.23 -12.33
C ALA A 218 -16.09 14.15 -12.22
N GLN A 219 -16.75 13.23 -12.94
CA GLN A 219 -18.21 13.17 -13.02
C GLN A 219 -18.77 11.76 -12.93
N LEU A 220 -20.00 11.68 -12.39
CA LEU A 220 -20.87 10.50 -12.46
C LEU A 220 -22.05 10.78 -13.39
N ILE A 221 -22.25 9.93 -14.39
CA ILE A 221 -23.35 10.03 -15.33
C ILE A 221 -24.32 8.87 -15.09
N ILE A 222 -25.54 9.17 -14.62
CA ILE A 222 -26.59 8.19 -14.36
C ILE A 222 -27.48 8.07 -15.60
N ASP A 223 -27.86 6.84 -15.96
CA ASP A 223 -28.62 6.49 -17.15
C ASP A 223 -28.04 7.11 -18.43
N PRO A 224 -26.77 6.77 -18.79
CA PRO A 224 -26.11 7.32 -19.95
C PRO A 224 -26.84 6.93 -21.23
N THR A 225 -26.93 7.86 -22.17
CA THR A 225 -27.50 7.62 -23.50
C THR A 225 -26.66 6.64 -24.32
N ALA A 226 -27.27 6.02 -25.35
CA ALA A 226 -26.54 5.13 -26.25
C ALA A 226 -25.36 5.82 -26.97
N ALA A 227 -25.43 7.14 -27.17
CA ALA A 227 -24.34 7.91 -27.75
C ALA A 227 -23.15 8.03 -26.75
N GLN A 228 -23.42 8.36 -25.49
CA GLN A 228 -22.41 8.43 -24.44
C GLN A 228 -21.78 7.06 -24.17
N LEU A 229 -22.57 5.98 -24.13
CA LEU A 229 -22.02 4.63 -23.98
C LEU A 229 -21.08 4.27 -25.14
N ARG A 230 -21.36 4.71 -26.37
CA ARG A 230 -20.44 4.51 -27.49
C ARG A 230 -19.15 5.33 -27.32
N GLN A 231 -19.26 6.59 -26.88
CA GLN A 231 -18.10 7.44 -26.59
C GLN A 231 -17.23 6.84 -25.49
N VAL A 232 -17.84 6.42 -24.37
CA VAL A 232 -17.14 5.76 -23.26
C VAL A 232 -16.44 4.50 -23.72
N LYS A 233 -17.13 3.67 -24.53
CA LYS A 233 -16.54 2.44 -25.07
C LYS A 233 -15.37 2.73 -26.02
N ALA A 234 -15.53 3.70 -26.90
CA ALA A 234 -14.46 4.14 -27.81
C ALA A 234 -13.26 4.67 -27.00
N ARG A 235 -13.50 5.54 -26.02
CA ARG A 235 -12.45 6.10 -25.16
C ARG A 235 -11.73 5.02 -24.33
N ARG A 236 -12.48 4.07 -23.74
CA ARG A 236 -11.87 2.90 -23.09
C ARG A 236 -11.01 2.07 -24.04
N GLN A 237 -11.47 1.87 -25.26
CA GLN A 237 -10.71 1.17 -26.31
C GLN A 237 -9.45 1.94 -26.69
N GLU A 238 -9.52 3.26 -26.78
CA GLU A 238 -8.36 4.14 -27.01
C GLU A 238 -7.38 4.06 -25.85
N LEU A 239 -7.85 4.15 -24.60
CA LEU A 239 -7.03 4.00 -23.40
C LEU A 239 -6.40 2.60 -23.30
N GLN A 240 -7.16 1.55 -23.62
CA GLN A 240 -6.63 0.18 -23.69
C GLN A 240 -5.64 0.00 -24.84
N ASN A 241 -5.89 0.60 -25.99
CA ASN A 241 -5.00 0.55 -27.14
C ASN A 241 -3.76 1.43 -26.94
N SER A 242 -3.87 2.55 -26.26
CA SER A 242 -2.70 3.36 -25.85
C SER A 242 -1.85 2.65 -24.81
N ASN A 243 -2.47 1.86 -23.93
CA ASN A 243 -1.75 0.95 -23.03
C ASN A 243 -1.21 -0.31 -23.74
N ALA A 244 -1.74 -0.67 -24.91
CA ALA A 244 -1.31 -1.83 -25.70
C ALA A 244 -0.27 -1.49 -26.78
N LEU A 245 -0.24 -0.25 -27.26
CA LEU A 245 0.88 0.26 -28.06
C LEU A 245 1.99 0.67 -27.08
N PRO A 246 3.23 0.19 -27.27
CA PRO A 246 4.33 0.68 -26.45
C PRO A 246 4.37 2.20 -26.60
N ASP A 247 4.21 2.90 -25.47
CA ASP A 247 4.35 4.35 -25.41
C ASP A 247 5.67 4.70 -26.14
N PRO A 248 5.65 5.56 -27.17
CA PRO A 248 6.89 5.98 -27.83
C PRO A 248 7.94 6.45 -26.83
N LEU A 249 7.50 7.04 -25.72
CA LEU A 249 8.38 7.45 -24.63
C LEU A 249 8.97 6.23 -23.90
N ALA A 250 8.20 5.15 -23.68
CA ALA A 250 8.71 3.93 -23.06
C ALA A 250 9.87 3.31 -23.86
N ALA A 251 9.76 3.30 -25.19
CA ALA A 251 10.80 2.80 -26.08
C ALA A 251 11.96 3.78 -26.33
N ALA A 252 11.80 5.05 -26.02
CA ALA A 252 12.84 6.08 -26.22
C ALA A 252 14.08 5.77 -25.34
N PRO A 253 15.30 6.03 -25.80
CA PRO A 253 16.50 5.87 -24.99
C PRO A 253 16.48 6.84 -23.80
N CYS A 254 16.84 6.34 -22.62
CA CYS A 254 16.94 7.13 -21.40
C CYS A 254 18.23 7.97 -21.44
N ARG A 255 18.15 9.18 -22.01
CA ARG A 255 19.24 10.16 -22.12
C ARG A 255 18.71 11.54 -21.87
N THR A 256 19.47 12.34 -21.14
CA THR A 256 19.24 13.76 -20.95
C THR A 256 19.41 14.53 -22.26
N ARG A 257 19.10 15.81 -22.27
CA ARG A 257 19.23 16.68 -23.44
C ARG A 257 20.67 16.81 -23.96
N ASP A 258 21.66 16.75 -23.05
CA ASP A 258 23.10 16.74 -23.36
C ASP A 258 23.66 15.34 -23.66
N GLY A 259 22.79 14.30 -23.70
CA GLY A 259 23.14 12.94 -24.06
C GLY A 259 23.61 12.05 -22.91
N THR A 260 23.62 12.53 -21.67
CA THR A 260 24.00 11.72 -20.49
C THR A 260 23.01 10.58 -20.27
N PRO A 261 23.45 9.32 -20.18
CA PRO A 261 22.55 8.19 -19.97
C PRO A 261 22.05 8.12 -18.53
N PHE A 262 20.81 7.62 -18.36
CA PHE A 262 20.22 7.28 -17.06
C PHE A 262 19.41 6.00 -17.15
N VAL A 263 19.11 5.39 -16.00
CA VAL A 263 18.34 4.14 -15.90
C VAL A 263 17.11 4.39 -15.04
N LEU A 264 15.97 3.88 -15.50
CA LEU A 264 14.73 3.89 -14.73
C LEU A 264 14.39 2.46 -14.31
N LEU A 265 14.24 2.28 -13.02
CA LEU A 265 13.80 1.05 -12.38
C LEU A 265 12.39 1.30 -11.80
N ALA A 266 11.64 0.22 -11.59
CA ALA A 266 10.33 0.31 -10.98
C ALA A 266 10.33 -0.20 -9.54
N SER A 267 9.45 0.37 -8.72
CA SER A 267 9.04 -0.18 -7.43
C SER A 267 7.76 -1.01 -7.62
N ALA A 268 7.67 -2.16 -6.97
CA ALA A 268 6.51 -3.05 -7.01
C ALA A 268 6.35 -3.83 -5.69
N ALA A 269 5.13 -4.36 -5.45
CA ALA A 269 4.87 -5.30 -4.37
C ALA A 269 4.97 -6.74 -4.87
N CYS A 270 5.55 -7.63 -4.08
CA CYS A 270 5.76 -9.04 -4.44
C CYS A 270 4.45 -9.79 -4.73
N ALA A 271 3.36 -9.43 -4.08
CA ALA A 271 2.05 -10.06 -4.28
C ALA A 271 1.29 -9.57 -5.54
N ALA A 272 1.91 -8.76 -6.38
CA ALA A 272 1.28 -8.16 -7.57
C ALA A 272 2.08 -8.41 -8.85
N PRO A 273 2.12 -9.65 -9.38
CA PRO A 273 2.89 -10.00 -10.59
C PRO A 273 2.52 -9.15 -11.81
N GLU A 274 1.26 -8.76 -11.94
CA GLU A 274 0.77 -7.89 -13.02
C GLU A 274 1.36 -6.48 -12.94
N ALA A 275 1.67 -5.98 -11.73
CA ALA A 275 2.34 -4.71 -11.54
C ALA A 275 3.77 -4.74 -12.07
N ILE A 276 4.47 -5.88 -11.92
CA ILE A 276 5.80 -6.09 -12.50
C ILE A 276 5.73 -6.01 -14.02
N GLN A 277 4.78 -6.72 -14.64
CA GLN A 277 4.61 -6.69 -16.10
C GLN A 277 4.28 -5.28 -16.60
N LYS A 278 3.38 -4.55 -15.93
CA LYS A 278 3.05 -3.16 -16.26
C LYS A 278 4.27 -2.24 -16.17
N ALA A 279 5.07 -2.40 -15.13
CA ALA A 279 6.30 -1.62 -14.95
C ALA A 279 7.29 -1.85 -16.11
N ILE A 280 7.48 -3.10 -16.52
CA ILE A 280 8.35 -3.44 -17.65
C ILE A 280 7.80 -2.89 -18.97
N GLN A 281 6.48 -2.95 -19.18
CA GLN A 281 5.81 -2.37 -20.35
C GLN A 281 5.91 -0.84 -20.38
N ALA A 282 5.88 -0.18 -19.22
CA ALA A 282 6.10 1.27 -19.10
C ALA A 282 7.55 1.70 -19.39
N GLY A 283 8.46 0.77 -19.65
CA GLY A 283 9.85 1.05 -20.04
C GLY A 283 10.85 0.95 -18.90
N ALA A 284 10.49 0.37 -17.76
CA ALA A 284 11.46 0.09 -16.71
C ALA A 284 12.54 -0.87 -17.18
N SER A 285 13.78 -0.60 -16.78
CA SER A 285 14.94 -1.46 -17.06
C SER A 285 15.00 -2.69 -16.15
N GLY A 286 14.22 -2.70 -15.07
CA GLY A 286 14.08 -3.76 -14.07
C GLY A 286 13.25 -3.28 -12.89
N ILE A 287 13.16 -4.13 -11.87
CA ILE A 287 12.51 -3.82 -10.60
C ILE A 287 13.62 -3.48 -9.58
N GLY A 288 13.74 -2.21 -9.23
CA GLY A 288 14.75 -1.74 -8.28
C GLY A 288 14.34 -1.90 -6.82
N LEU A 289 13.04 -2.03 -6.56
CA LEU A 289 12.52 -2.24 -5.21
C LEU A 289 11.30 -3.15 -5.26
N LEU A 290 11.48 -4.43 -4.97
CA LEU A 290 10.38 -5.37 -4.75
C LEU A 290 10.11 -5.46 -3.25
N ARG A 291 8.97 -4.92 -2.82
CA ARG A 291 8.53 -4.96 -1.42
C ARG A 291 7.96 -6.33 -1.10
N THR A 292 8.35 -6.91 0.03
CA THR A 292 8.02 -8.29 0.41
C THR A 292 7.13 -8.42 1.64
N GLU A 293 6.76 -7.33 2.27
CA GLU A 293 5.96 -7.30 3.50
C GLU A 293 4.68 -8.12 3.33
N SER A 294 3.99 -7.96 2.20
CA SER A 294 2.76 -8.72 1.90
C SER A 294 2.95 -10.24 1.78
N VAL A 295 4.17 -10.71 1.54
CA VAL A 295 4.52 -12.13 1.46
C VAL A 295 4.89 -12.68 2.84
N VAL A 296 5.68 -11.91 3.60
CA VAL A 296 6.18 -12.30 4.92
C VAL A 296 5.10 -12.20 5.99
N ILE A 297 4.32 -11.11 6.01
CA ILE A 297 3.22 -10.88 6.96
C ILE A 297 2.11 -11.94 6.81
N LYS A 298 1.95 -12.55 5.63
CA LYS A 298 0.99 -13.64 5.42
C LYS A 298 1.42 -14.99 6.00
N GLU A 299 2.50 -15.02 6.76
CA GLU A 299 3.05 -16.26 7.35
C GLU A 299 3.24 -17.39 6.30
N LEU A 300 3.65 -17.01 5.10
CA LEU A 300 3.91 -17.99 4.05
C LEU A 300 5.07 -18.89 4.45
N THR A 301 4.89 -20.19 4.26
CA THR A 301 5.97 -21.16 4.42
C THR A 301 7.11 -20.88 3.43
N GLU A 302 8.32 -21.37 3.74
CA GLU A 302 9.49 -21.23 2.85
C GLU A 302 9.15 -21.63 1.40
N ALA A 303 8.48 -22.76 1.20
CA ALA A 303 8.10 -23.24 -0.13
C ALA A 303 7.12 -22.29 -0.85
N GLN A 304 6.16 -21.71 -0.14
CA GLN A 304 5.23 -20.74 -0.70
C GLN A 304 5.93 -19.42 -1.07
N GLN A 305 6.90 -18.99 -0.26
CA GLN A 305 7.74 -17.83 -0.59
C GLN A 305 8.59 -18.08 -1.84
N VAL A 306 9.20 -19.27 -1.98
CA VAL A 306 9.93 -19.67 -3.19
C VAL A 306 9.07 -19.51 -4.44
N GLU A 307 7.84 -20.03 -4.42
CA GLU A 307 6.92 -19.92 -5.58
C GLU A 307 6.48 -18.48 -5.86
N ALA A 308 6.29 -17.66 -4.82
CA ALA A 308 6.00 -16.24 -4.98
C ALA A 308 7.16 -15.51 -5.69
N TYR A 309 8.41 -15.72 -5.24
CA TYR A 309 9.57 -15.09 -5.86
C TYR A 309 9.83 -15.60 -7.29
N LYS A 310 9.67 -16.89 -7.56
CA LYS A 310 9.72 -17.44 -8.92
C LYS A 310 8.71 -16.79 -9.85
N THR A 311 7.50 -16.57 -9.35
CA THR A 311 6.45 -15.87 -10.10
C THR A 311 6.87 -14.44 -10.43
N CYS A 312 7.48 -13.71 -9.50
CA CYS A 312 8.02 -12.37 -9.75
C CYS A 312 9.14 -12.39 -10.81
N ILE A 313 10.09 -13.33 -10.69
CA ILE A 313 11.19 -13.52 -11.65
C ILE A 313 10.65 -13.80 -13.05
N LYS A 314 9.68 -14.70 -13.17
CA LYS A 314 9.04 -15.01 -14.46
C LYS A 314 8.39 -13.78 -15.10
N ASN A 315 7.71 -12.96 -14.30
CA ASN A 315 6.98 -11.77 -14.79
C ASN A 315 7.91 -10.58 -15.11
N SER A 316 9.19 -10.60 -14.68
CA SER A 316 10.17 -9.59 -15.06
C SER A 316 10.68 -9.74 -16.51
N GLY A 317 10.42 -10.87 -17.15
CA GLY A 317 10.92 -11.14 -18.51
C GLY A 317 12.44 -11.21 -18.59
N GLY A 318 13.11 -11.64 -17.51
CA GLY A 318 14.57 -11.76 -17.42
C GLY A 318 15.30 -10.47 -17.07
N LYS A 319 14.57 -9.39 -16.77
CA LYS A 319 15.15 -8.14 -16.26
C LYS A 319 15.48 -8.26 -14.77
N PRO A 320 16.44 -7.48 -14.25
CA PRO A 320 16.86 -7.57 -12.86
C PRO A 320 15.71 -7.21 -11.89
N ILE A 321 15.70 -7.91 -10.76
CA ILE A 321 14.80 -7.66 -9.63
C ILE A 321 15.65 -7.55 -8.36
N THR A 322 15.50 -6.43 -7.66
CA THR A 322 16.07 -6.24 -6.33
C THR A 322 14.97 -6.43 -5.29
N VAL A 323 15.13 -7.44 -4.45
CA VAL A 323 14.16 -7.79 -3.41
C VAL A 323 14.60 -7.19 -2.09
N ARG A 324 13.81 -6.26 -1.54
CA ARG A 324 14.00 -5.76 -0.18
C ARG A 324 13.55 -6.85 0.80
N THR A 325 14.41 -7.26 1.72
CA THR A 325 14.01 -8.13 2.82
C THR A 325 12.99 -7.42 3.70
N CYS A 326 12.20 -8.19 4.45
CA CYS A 326 11.18 -7.60 5.31
C CYS A 326 11.79 -6.59 6.28
N ASP A 327 11.17 -5.42 6.33
CA ASP A 327 11.52 -4.34 7.24
C ASP A 327 10.54 -4.34 8.43
N TRP A 328 11.02 -4.78 9.59
CA TRP A 328 10.22 -4.84 10.80
C TRP A 328 10.05 -3.47 11.49
N ALA A 329 10.85 -2.49 11.09
CA ALA A 329 10.74 -1.13 11.59
C ALA A 329 9.83 -0.25 10.74
N ALA A 330 9.38 -0.74 9.57
CA ALA A 330 8.48 0.00 8.71
C ALA A 330 7.11 0.23 9.37
N ASP A 331 6.55 1.40 9.14
CA ASP A 331 5.21 1.80 9.64
C ASP A 331 4.10 0.78 9.25
N ASP A 332 4.36 -0.05 8.26
CA ASP A 332 3.45 -1.07 7.75
C ASP A 332 3.44 -2.37 8.60
N CYS A 333 4.41 -2.58 9.46
CA CYS A 333 4.50 -3.78 10.32
C CYS A 333 3.87 -3.60 11.71
N GLY A 334 3.36 -2.43 12.03
CA GLY A 334 2.31 -2.08 13.00
C GLY A 334 2.38 -2.60 14.43
N GLN A 335 3.49 -3.17 14.95
CA GLN A 335 3.59 -3.49 16.37
C GLN A 335 5.03 -3.40 16.89
N TRP A 336 5.24 -2.48 17.82
CA TRP A 336 6.29 -2.59 18.82
C TRP A 336 5.94 -3.77 19.74
N MET A 337 6.32 -4.98 19.35
CA MET A 337 6.19 -6.14 20.24
C MET A 337 7.34 -6.14 21.25
N ASP A 338 6.99 -6.22 22.51
CA ASP A 338 7.91 -6.24 23.65
C ASP A 338 8.79 -7.50 23.64
N GLY A 339 10.12 -7.33 23.59
CA GLY A 339 11.05 -8.25 24.20
C GLY A 339 11.73 -9.30 23.32
N MET A 340 12.35 -10.26 23.98
CA MET A 340 13.27 -11.26 23.43
C MET A 340 12.60 -12.28 22.46
N GLN A 341 11.29 -12.49 22.59
CA GLN A 341 10.52 -13.40 21.74
C GLN A 341 10.43 -12.87 20.30
N THR A 342 10.25 -11.58 20.15
CA THR A 342 10.21 -10.87 18.88
C THR A 342 11.51 -11.01 18.09
N ARG A 343 12.66 -10.87 18.73
CA ARG A 343 13.97 -10.98 18.04
C ARG A 343 14.21 -12.38 17.47
N MET A 344 13.79 -13.43 18.16
CA MET A 344 13.93 -14.81 17.66
C MET A 344 12.98 -15.09 16.49
N GLU A 345 11.77 -14.54 16.53
CA GLU A 345 10.81 -14.65 15.44
C GLU A 345 11.26 -13.85 14.21
N GLU A 346 11.78 -12.64 14.40
CA GLU A 346 12.38 -11.81 13.36
C GLU A 346 13.56 -12.52 12.68
N GLU A 347 14.47 -13.10 13.46
CA GLU A 347 15.62 -13.83 12.94
C GLU A 347 15.19 -15.07 12.16
N THR A 348 14.25 -15.86 12.68
CA THR A 348 13.71 -17.04 12.01
C THR A 348 13.05 -16.68 10.69
N THR A 349 12.27 -15.61 10.67
CA THR A 349 11.58 -15.13 9.47
C THR A 349 12.58 -14.61 8.44
N ALA A 350 13.61 -13.86 8.86
CA ALA A 350 14.66 -13.38 7.98
C ALA A 350 15.42 -14.55 7.32
N LEU A 351 15.80 -15.57 8.09
CA LEU A 351 16.48 -16.76 7.56
C LEU A 351 15.59 -17.55 6.59
N THR A 352 14.30 -17.69 6.90
CA THR A 352 13.32 -18.33 6.01
C THR A 352 13.21 -17.57 4.69
N GLN A 353 13.12 -16.25 4.74
CA GLN A 353 13.05 -15.40 3.55
C GLN A 353 14.31 -15.50 2.70
N LEU A 354 15.49 -15.42 3.31
CA LEU A 354 16.77 -15.53 2.59
C LEU A 354 16.93 -16.90 1.95
N SER A 355 16.59 -17.98 2.66
CA SER A 355 16.57 -19.35 2.11
C SER A 355 15.65 -19.46 0.90
N ALA A 356 14.45 -18.87 0.98
CA ALA A 356 13.50 -18.89 -0.13
C ALA A 356 14.01 -18.10 -1.35
N LEU A 357 14.65 -16.94 -1.14
CA LEU A 357 15.24 -16.13 -2.22
C LEU A 357 16.38 -16.88 -2.91
N MET A 358 17.27 -17.52 -2.14
CA MET A 358 18.37 -18.32 -2.71
C MET A 358 17.85 -19.50 -3.53
N GLN A 359 16.79 -20.17 -3.11
CA GLN A 359 16.17 -21.27 -3.86
C GLN A 359 15.45 -20.75 -5.13
N ALA A 360 14.73 -19.64 -5.03
CA ALA A 360 14.03 -19.06 -6.19
C ALA A 360 15.01 -18.58 -7.27
N ALA A 361 16.19 -18.12 -6.88
CA ALA A 361 17.21 -17.59 -7.78
C ALA A 361 17.82 -18.64 -8.71
N VAL A 362 17.65 -19.94 -8.44
CA VAL A 362 18.11 -21.02 -9.33
C VAL A 362 17.51 -20.90 -10.73
N GLU A 363 16.28 -20.38 -10.83
CA GLU A 363 15.58 -20.19 -12.11
C GLU A 363 15.84 -18.82 -12.75
N ALA A 364 16.52 -17.91 -12.04
CA ALA A 364 16.83 -16.58 -12.54
C ALA A 364 18.12 -16.60 -13.39
N PRO A 365 18.24 -15.74 -14.41
CA PRO A 365 19.53 -15.45 -15.01
C PRO A 365 20.53 -14.97 -13.94
N GLU A 366 21.82 -15.26 -14.13
CA GLU A 366 22.86 -14.87 -13.20
C GLU A 366 22.81 -13.34 -12.93
N GLY A 367 22.80 -12.96 -11.65
CA GLY A 367 22.70 -11.55 -11.22
C GLY A 367 21.34 -10.89 -11.41
N ALA A 368 20.35 -11.59 -11.96
CA ALA A 368 19.02 -11.02 -12.17
C ALA A 368 18.19 -10.90 -10.87
N LEU A 369 18.45 -11.72 -9.87
CA LEU A 369 17.88 -11.57 -8.54
C LEU A 369 18.92 -11.01 -7.59
N GLN A 370 18.58 -9.92 -6.91
CA GLN A 370 19.43 -9.21 -5.96
C GLN A 370 18.70 -9.06 -4.63
N VAL A 371 19.43 -9.03 -3.52
CA VAL A 371 18.89 -8.86 -2.17
C VAL A 371 19.27 -7.49 -1.64
N LEU A 372 18.32 -6.77 -1.07
CA LEU A 372 18.50 -5.44 -0.49
C LEU A 372 18.10 -5.46 0.99
N PHE A 373 19.05 -5.14 1.87
CA PHE A 373 18.83 -5.11 3.31
C PHE A 373 18.44 -3.72 3.79
N PRO A 374 17.24 -3.55 4.39
CA PRO A 374 16.79 -2.30 5.00
C PRO A 374 17.37 -2.10 6.40
N MET A 375 17.28 -0.88 6.91
CA MET A 375 17.57 -0.47 8.29
C MET A 375 18.92 -0.95 8.82
N VAL A 376 19.98 -0.75 8.03
CA VAL A 376 21.37 -1.06 8.39
C VAL A 376 22.06 0.21 8.87
N PRO A 377 22.22 0.42 10.18
CA PRO A 377 22.78 1.66 10.71
C PRO A 377 24.31 1.76 10.61
N ASP A 378 25.00 0.62 10.60
CA ASP A 378 26.47 0.55 10.70
C ASP A 378 27.03 -0.75 10.09
N VAL A 379 28.35 -0.85 10.10
CA VAL A 379 29.09 -2.00 9.54
C VAL A 379 28.85 -3.30 10.32
N ASP A 380 28.61 -3.24 11.61
CA ASP A 380 28.41 -4.46 12.41
C ASP A 380 27.02 -5.05 12.14
N ALA A 381 26.01 -4.20 11.97
CA ALA A 381 24.69 -4.61 11.48
C ALA A 381 24.80 -5.22 10.07
N TRP A 382 25.59 -4.61 9.17
CA TRP A 382 25.86 -5.16 7.85
C TRP A 382 26.49 -6.55 7.91
N ARG A 383 27.54 -6.71 8.73
CA ARG A 383 28.20 -8.02 8.93
C ARG A 383 27.22 -9.08 9.43
N THR A 384 26.32 -8.72 10.33
CA THR A 384 25.27 -9.62 10.80
C THR A 384 24.39 -10.11 9.63
N ARG A 385 24.02 -9.25 8.68
CA ARG A 385 23.28 -9.66 7.47
C ARG A 385 24.08 -10.61 6.59
N MET A 386 25.39 -10.37 6.46
CA MET A 386 26.29 -11.27 5.71
C MET A 386 26.45 -12.63 6.39
N ASP A 387 26.50 -12.69 7.70
CA ASP A 387 26.54 -13.93 8.47
C ASP A 387 25.20 -14.72 8.32
N GLN A 388 24.06 -14.03 8.27
CA GLN A 388 22.77 -14.65 7.99
C GLN A 388 22.76 -15.29 6.57
N MET A 389 23.26 -14.59 5.55
CA MET A 389 23.41 -15.13 4.19
C MET A 389 24.29 -16.38 4.17
N LYS A 390 25.41 -16.35 4.86
CA LYS A 390 26.32 -17.48 4.98
C LYS A 390 25.67 -18.67 5.68
N HIS A 391 24.95 -18.43 6.76
CA HIS A 391 24.22 -19.47 7.49
C HIS A 391 23.16 -20.15 6.60
N CYS A 392 22.40 -19.38 5.82
CA CYS A 392 21.44 -19.93 4.87
C CYS A 392 22.12 -20.81 3.80
N ASN A 393 23.26 -20.35 3.25
CA ASN A 393 24.07 -21.14 2.30
C ASN A 393 24.47 -22.50 2.88
N GLU A 394 25.00 -22.52 4.11
CA GLU A 394 25.42 -23.74 4.80
C GLU A 394 24.22 -24.67 5.05
N SER A 395 23.12 -24.13 5.56
CA SER A 395 21.89 -24.88 5.84
C SER A 395 21.29 -25.52 4.57
N LEU A 396 21.19 -24.76 3.47
CA LEU A 396 20.65 -25.27 2.20
C LEU A 396 21.55 -26.36 1.59
N LYS A 397 22.88 -26.19 1.71
CA LYS A 397 23.84 -27.19 1.30
C LYS A 397 23.73 -28.48 2.10
N GLU A 398 23.57 -28.40 3.43
CA GLU A 398 23.37 -29.57 4.30
C GLU A 398 22.06 -30.30 3.99
N LYS A 399 21.00 -29.57 3.67
CA LYS A 399 19.71 -30.11 3.26
C LYS A 399 19.72 -30.70 1.84
N GLY A 400 20.77 -30.48 1.05
CA GLY A 400 20.86 -30.93 -0.33
C GLY A 400 19.86 -30.27 -1.28
N LEU A 401 19.36 -29.07 -0.93
CA LEU A 401 18.42 -28.32 -1.75
C LEU A 401 19.16 -27.52 -2.83
N PRO A 402 18.59 -27.35 -4.03
CA PRO A 402 19.16 -26.47 -5.04
C PRO A 402 19.02 -25.00 -4.62
N PHE A 403 20.10 -24.23 -4.70
CA PHE A 403 20.12 -22.82 -4.38
C PHE A 403 21.23 -22.06 -5.11
N CYS A 404 21.09 -20.74 -5.22
CA CYS A 404 22.11 -19.82 -5.70
C CYS A 404 22.82 -19.17 -4.50
N GLY A 405 24.08 -19.51 -4.27
CA GLY A 405 24.84 -19.03 -3.13
C GLY A 405 25.46 -17.64 -3.30
N ASN A 406 25.53 -17.13 -4.54
CA ASN A 406 26.21 -15.88 -4.88
C ASN A 406 25.19 -14.84 -5.38
N LEU A 407 24.17 -14.53 -4.56
CA LEU A 407 23.26 -13.45 -4.86
C LEU A 407 23.95 -12.11 -4.60
N PRO A 408 23.87 -11.13 -5.51
CA PRO A 408 24.30 -9.78 -5.21
C PRO A 408 23.52 -9.21 -4.03
N VAL A 409 24.23 -8.61 -3.08
CA VAL A 409 23.65 -8.05 -1.85
C VAL A 409 23.92 -6.56 -1.77
N GLY A 410 22.88 -5.79 -1.46
CA GLY A 410 22.93 -4.34 -1.32
C GLY A 410 22.44 -3.84 0.03
N CYS A 411 22.90 -2.64 0.40
CA CYS A 411 22.43 -1.91 1.57
C CYS A 411 21.47 -0.81 1.14
N LEU A 412 20.30 -0.75 1.79
CA LEU A 412 19.36 0.37 1.65
C LEU A 412 19.76 1.47 2.65
N ILE A 413 20.16 2.59 2.11
CA ILE A 413 20.55 3.79 2.86
C ILE A 413 19.29 4.61 3.12
N GLU A 414 18.72 4.48 4.30
CA GLU A 414 17.47 5.10 4.73
C GLU A 414 17.68 6.13 5.84
N ILE A 415 18.74 5.95 6.62
CA ILE A 415 19.03 6.76 7.78
C ILE A 415 20.38 7.49 7.63
N PRO A 416 20.55 8.67 8.22
CA PRO A 416 21.81 9.42 8.14
C PRO A 416 23.05 8.65 8.61
N ALA A 417 22.90 7.76 9.60
CA ALA A 417 23.99 6.92 10.09
C ALA A 417 24.55 6.03 8.98
N ALA A 418 23.66 5.32 8.23
CA ALA A 418 24.04 4.50 7.10
C ALA A 418 24.71 5.32 5.98
N ALA A 419 24.20 6.52 5.70
CA ALA A 419 24.77 7.42 4.71
C ALA A 419 26.21 7.80 5.03
N LEU A 420 26.51 8.10 6.30
CA LEU A 420 27.86 8.41 6.80
C LEU A 420 28.81 7.22 6.75
N MET A 421 28.28 5.99 6.88
CA MET A 421 29.05 4.73 6.90
C MET A 421 29.05 4.00 5.55
N ALA A 422 28.55 4.64 4.48
CA ALA A 422 28.39 3.99 3.17
C ALA A 422 29.70 3.40 2.63
N GLY A 423 30.83 4.10 2.82
CA GLY A 423 32.14 3.61 2.39
C GLY A 423 32.56 2.33 3.09
N GLU A 424 32.41 2.27 4.38
CA GLU A 424 32.76 1.13 5.22
C GLU A 424 31.81 -0.06 4.99
N ILE A 425 30.53 0.18 4.70
CA ILE A 425 29.55 -0.84 4.33
C ILE A 425 29.95 -1.47 2.99
N ILE A 426 30.36 -0.67 2.00
CA ILE A 426 30.87 -1.18 0.73
C ILE A 426 32.16 -2.01 0.96
N ASP A 427 33.10 -1.48 1.74
CA ASP A 427 34.35 -2.18 2.05
C ASP A 427 34.12 -3.51 2.81
N ALA A 428 32.98 -3.63 3.50
CA ALA A 428 32.53 -4.84 4.17
C ALA A 428 31.74 -5.79 3.24
N GLY A 429 31.64 -5.51 1.92
CA GLY A 429 31.15 -6.44 0.92
C GLY A 429 29.75 -6.15 0.38
N ALA A 430 29.25 -4.91 0.43
CA ALA A 430 28.04 -4.55 -0.29
C ALA A 430 28.33 -4.43 -1.80
N ASP A 431 27.58 -5.18 -2.62
CA ASP A 431 27.73 -5.20 -4.08
C ASP A 431 27.08 -3.97 -4.76
N PHE A 432 26.08 -3.37 -4.12
CA PHE A 432 25.42 -2.15 -4.59
C PHE A 432 24.77 -1.39 -3.41
N LEU A 433 24.43 -0.14 -3.65
CA LEU A 433 23.68 0.68 -2.70
C LEU A 433 22.36 1.17 -3.32
N ALA A 434 21.31 1.23 -2.51
CA ALA A 434 20.10 1.98 -2.81
C ALA A 434 19.91 3.07 -1.74
N VAL A 435 19.44 4.24 -2.11
CA VAL A 435 19.09 5.31 -1.18
C VAL A 435 17.59 5.50 -1.21
N ASP A 436 16.91 5.29 -0.08
CA ASP A 436 15.50 5.64 0.06
C ASP A 436 15.37 7.11 0.44
N LEU A 437 14.91 7.92 -0.52
CA LEU A 437 14.83 9.36 -0.32
C LEU A 437 13.77 9.78 0.69
N ASP A 438 12.63 9.09 0.71
CA ASP A 438 11.53 9.47 1.59
C ASP A 438 11.92 9.26 3.06
N ASP A 439 12.52 8.10 3.37
CA ASP A 439 13.04 7.79 4.70
C ASP A 439 14.23 8.67 5.07
N LEU A 440 15.18 8.86 4.16
CA LEU A 440 16.34 9.70 4.42
C LEU A 440 15.94 11.16 4.71
N VAL A 441 14.93 11.69 4.01
CA VAL A 441 14.35 13.02 4.31
C VAL A 441 13.74 13.04 5.69
N GLN A 442 12.91 12.05 6.00
CA GLN A 442 12.22 11.94 7.29
C GLN A 442 13.21 11.95 8.45
N TYR A 443 14.19 11.07 8.43
CA TYR A 443 15.17 10.93 9.52
C TYR A 443 16.20 12.05 9.57
N THR A 444 16.57 12.64 8.42
CA THR A 444 17.53 13.76 8.38
C THR A 444 16.89 15.05 8.87
N CYS A 445 15.66 15.33 8.49
CA CYS A 445 14.97 16.57 8.80
C CYS A 445 14.12 16.49 10.07
N GLY A 446 13.93 15.30 10.65
CA GLY A 446 13.09 15.10 11.83
C GLY A 446 11.62 15.42 11.56
N VAL A 447 11.13 15.11 10.37
CA VAL A 447 9.76 15.38 9.92
C VAL A 447 8.99 14.08 9.76
N SER A 448 7.68 14.11 10.04
CA SER A 448 6.80 12.99 9.72
C SER A 448 6.42 13.02 8.24
N ARG A 449 6.30 11.85 7.61
CA ARG A 449 5.74 11.71 6.25
C ARG A 449 4.35 12.34 6.09
N ARG A 450 3.62 12.47 7.20
CA ARG A 450 2.23 12.96 7.30
C ARG A 450 2.14 14.47 7.53
N GLU A 451 3.24 15.11 7.89
CA GLU A 451 3.32 16.54 8.08
C GLU A 451 3.72 17.26 6.78
N LYS A 452 3.93 18.58 6.86
CA LYS A 452 4.31 19.42 5.71
C LYS A 452 5.42 18.74 4.88
N PRO A 453 5.22 18.51 3.57
CA PRO A 453 6.21 17.82 2.76
C PRO A 453 7.51 18.63 2.69
N THR A 454 8.59 18.07 3.22
CA THR A 454 9.93 18.58 3.02
C THR A 454 10.39 18.11 1.64
N PRO A 455 10.88 19.02 0.77
CA PRO A 455 11.39 18.63 -0.55
C PRO A 455 12.57 17.67 -0.44
N ALA A 456 12.64 16.69 -1.33
CA ALA A 456 13.73 15.70 -1.35
C ALA A 456 15.09 16.33 -1.63
N ASP A 457 15.15 17.46 -2.34
CA ASP A 457 16.36 18.23 -2.63
C ASP A 457 16.78 19.18 -1.49
N ASN A 458 16.31 18.93 -0.26
CA ASN A 458 16.82 19.62 0.92
C ASN A 458 18.36 19.56 0.95
N PRO A 459 19.06 20.69 1.23
CA PRO A 459 20.52 20.73 1.17
C PRO A 459 21.24 19.71 2.06
N ALA A 460 20.67 19.33 3.23
CA ALA A 460 21.24 18.32 4.09
C ALA A 460 21.12 16.91 3.47
N VAL A 461 19.97 16.61 2.86
CA VAL A 461 19.73 15.33 2.16
C VAL A 461 20.62 15.23 0.92
N LEU A 462 20.68 16.30 0.10
CA LEU A 462 21.57 16.33 -1.07
C LEU A 462 23.03 16.09 -0.68
N ARG A 463 23.48 16.66 0.46
CA ARG A 463 24.84 16.44 0.95
C ARG A 463 25.10 14.98 1.32
N LEU A 464 24.18 14.36 2.07
CA LEU A 464 24.30 12.95 2.43
C LEU A 464 24.32 12.06 1.18
N VAL A 465 23.40 12.30 0.21
CA VAL A 465 23.37 11.53 -1.05
C VAL A 465 24.65 11.76 -1.85
N GLN A 466 25.21 12.97 -1.88
CA GLN A 466 26.49 13.27 -2.53
C GLN A 466 27.64 12.50 -1.92
N ASP A 467 27.71 12.42 -0.58
CA ASP A 467 28.75 11.68 0.13
C ASP A 467 28.62 10.17 -0.13
N VAL A 468 27.41 9.60 -0.12
CA VAL A 468 27.14 8.21 -0.50
C VAL A 468 27.52 7.95 -1.96
N MET A 469 27.16 8.86 -2.88
CA MET A 469 27.50 8.76 -4.30
C MET A 469 29.02 8.76 -4.51
N HIS A 470 29.74 9.64 -3.80
CA HIS A 470 31.20 9.68 -3.84
C HIS A 470 31.83 8.39 -3.33
N ALA A 471 31.32 7.83 -2.22
CA ALA A 471 31.77 6.55 -1.68
C ALA A 471 31.56 5.40 -2.68
N ALA A 472 30.41 5.35 -3.32
CA ALA A 472 30.06 4.34 -4.32
C ALA A 472 30.93 4.48 -5.58
N GLN A 473 31.09 5.67 -6.12
CA GLN A 473 31.91 5.93 -7.31
C GLN A 473 33.39 5.58 -7.08
N THR A 474 33.94 5.96 -5.92
CA THR A 474 35.34 5.68 -5.59
C THR A 474 35.63 4.18 -5.54
N ARG A 475 34.65 3.38 -5.18
CA ARG A 475 34.77 1.92 -5.04
C ARG A 475 34.20 1.14 -6.24
N GLY A 476 33.65 1.84 -7.24
CA GLY A 476 33.05 1.23 -8.43
C GLY A 476 31.77 0.44 -8.18
N VAL A 477 31.03 0.79 -7.12
CA VAL A 477 29.80 0.11 -6.72
C VAL A 477 28.58 0.84 -7.29
N PRO A 478 27.59 0.14 -7.90
CA PRO A 478 26.36 0.74 -8.38
C PRO A 478 25.54 1.39 -7.27
N LEU A 479 24.89 2.52 -7.59
CA LEU A 479 23.96 3.19 -6.71
C LEU A 479 22.71 3.61 -7.48
N TYR A 480 21.54 3.50 -6.85
CA TYR A 480 20.30 4.09 -7.35
C TYR A 480 19.49 4.74 -6.22
N LEU A 481 18.60 5.67 -6.59
CA LEU A 481 17.64 6.27 -5.67
C LEU A 481 16.30 5.54 -5.77
N CYS A 482 15.67 5.32 -4.64
CA CYS A 482 14.29 4.86 -4.49
C CYS A 482 13.54 5.75 -3.48
N GLY A 483 12.31 5.40 -3.10
CA GLY A 483 11.49 6.25 -2.23
C GLY A 483 11.14 7.61 -2.87
N ILE A 484 11.11 7.68 -4.20
CA ILE A 484 10.82 8.91 -4.94
C ILE A 484 9.30 9.06 -5.06
N MET A 485 8.74 10.03 -4.36
CA MET A 485 7.32 10.34 -4.38
C MET A 485 6.96 11.23 -5.58
N GLN A 486 5.68 11.26 -5.96
CA GLN A 486 5.20 12.12 -7.05
C GLN A 486 5.60 13.59 -6.87
N LYS A 487 5.54 14.10 -5.65
CA LYS A 487 5.93 15.46 -5.28
C LYS A 487 7.41 15.79 -5.54
N ASP A 488 8.26 14.77 -5.62
CA ASP A 488 9.71 14.90 -5.69
C ASP A 488 10.26 14.73 -7.12
N LEU A 489 9.43 14.36 -8.10
CA LEU A 489 9.87 14.07 -9.47
C LEU A 489 10.62 15.26 -10.10
N GLU A 490 10.15 16.48 -9.87
CA GLU A 490 10.76 17.72 -10.40
C GLU A 490 12.10 18.05 -9.72
N THR A 491 12.43 17.44 -8.59
CA THR A 491 13.71 17.64 -7.89
C THR A 491 14.81 16.70 -8.39
N MET A 492 14.47 15.63 -9.11
CA MET A 492 15.43 14.62 -9.57
C MET A 492 16.59 15.15 -10.42
N PRO A 493 16.44 16.21 -11.23
CA PRO A 493 17.58 16.85 -11.89
C PRO A 493 18.68 17.31 -10.93
N ALA A 494 18.36 17.71 -9.69
CA ALA A 494 19.37 18.08 -8.70
C ALA A 494 20.26 16.88 -8.33
N PHE A 495 19.66 15.71 -8.18
CA PHE A 495 20.39 14.46 -7.90
C PHE A 495 21.23 14.02 -9.10
N MET A 496 20.79 14.26 -10.33
CA MET A 496 21.61 14.01 -11.51
C MET A 496 22.88 14.87 -11.53
N ARG A 497 22.81 16.13 -11.08
CA ARG A 497 23.97 17.05 -11.01
C ARG A 497 25.03 16.58 -10.02
N ILE A 498 24.66 15.86 -8.96
CA ILE A 498 25.61 15.28 -8.02
C ILE A 498 26.09 13.87 -8.43
N GLY A 499 25.68 13.38 -9.61
CA GLY A 499 26.22 12.14 -10.19
C GLY A 499 25.27 10.96 -10.22
N VAL A 500 24.07 11.03 -9.65
CA VAL A 500 23.09 9.94 -9.70
C VAL A 500 22.64 9.70 -11.14
N ARG A 501 22.53 8.44 -11.53
CA ARG A 501 22.11 8.02 -12.88
C ARG A 501 21.01 6.97 -12.90
N ASN A 502 20.71 6.34 -11.78
CA ASN A 502 19.72 5.29 -11.68
C ASN A 502 18.63 5.70 -10.69
N PHE A 503 17.37 5.60 -11.11
CA PHE A 503 16.20 6.02 -10.33
C PHE A 503 15.15 4.92 -10.32
N CYS A 504 14.60 4.64 -9.14
CA CYS A 504 13.53 3.68 -8.94
C CYS A 504 12.27 4.42 -8.49
N VAL A 505 11.20 4.33 -9.27
CA VAL A 505 9.91 4.98 -9.01
C VAL A 505 8.76 4.00 -9.17
N GLU A 506 7.58 4.36 -8.69
CA GLU A 506 6.37 3.61 -9.00
C GLU A 506 6.12 3.57 -10.52
N SER A 507 5.55 2.46 -11.00
CA SER A 507 5.35 2.23 -12.43
C SER A 507 4.58 3.35 -13.13
N VAL A 508 3.63 3.98 -12.43
CA VAL A 508 2.82 5.11 -12.94
C VAL A 508 3.63 6.39 -13.17
N HIS A 509 4.78 6.54 -12.52
CA HIS A 509 5.63 7.72 -12.60
C HIS A 509 6.82 7.58 -13.56
N ILE A 510 7.04 6.39 -14.14
CA ILE A 510 8.20 6.12 -15.03
C ILE A 510 8.23 7.12 -16.20
N ASN A 511 7.12 7.26 -16.92
CA ASN A 511 7.07 8.12 -18.10
C ASN A 511 7.16 9.61 -17.74
N THR A 512 6.57 10.03 -16.62
CA THR A 512 6.69 11.40 -16.11
C THR A 512 8.13 11.72 -15.76
N LEU A 513 8.78 10.89 -14.96
CA LEU A 513 10.19 11.10 -14.60
C LEU A 513 11.09 11.03 -15.83
N LYS A 514 10.84 10.10 -16.75
CA LYS A 514 11.59 10.01 -18.01
C LYS A 514 11.53 11.32 -18.80
N SER A 515 10.34 11.90 -18.94
CA SER A 515 10.14 13.17 -19.63
C SER A 515 10.91 14.30 -18.97
N ILE A 516 10.89 14.41 -17.64
CA ILE A 516 11.61 15.42 -16.87
C ILE A 516 13.12 15.28 -17.10
N LEU A 517 13.65 14.07 -16.94
CA LEU A 517 15.09 13.82 -17.06
C LEU A 517 15.60 13.99 -18.50
N MET A 518 14.79 13.64 -19.51
CA MET A 518 15.14 13.87 -20.92
C MET A 518 15.22 15.35 -21.29
N GLN A 519 14.52 16.22 -20.60
CA GLN A 519 14.57 17.68 -20.79
C GLN A 519 15.69 18.35 -19.99
N THR A 520 16.29 17.62 -19.05
CA THR A 520 17.36 18.14 -18.18
C THR A 520 18.65 18.31 -18.97
N GLU A 521 19.39 19.39 -18.68
CA GLU A 521 20.76 19.66 -19.11
C GLU A 521 21.65 19.69 -17.86
N LEU A 522 22.76 18.95 -17.84
CA LEU A 522 23.65 18.75 -16.68
C LEU A 522 24.87 19.62 -16.69
#